data_664c3548ebcad2b8e090db72e5e090c3
#
_entry.id   664c3548ebcad2b8e090db72e5e090c3
#
_cell.length_a   1.000
_cell.length_b   1.000
_cell.length_c   1.000
_cell.angle_alpha   90.00
_cell.angle_beta   90.00
_cell.angle_gamma   90.00
#
_symmetry.space_group_name_H-M   'P 1'
#
loop_
_entity.id
_entity.type
_entity.pdbx_description
1 polymer ?
#
loop_
_entity_poly.entity_id
_entity_poly.type
_entity_poly.pdbx_seq_one_letter_code
_entity_poly.pdbx_strand_id
1 'polypeptide(L)'
;MEITAIIDADIHPVPDPDRVAERLPEPWRRRYLSGNRGPGYLNYWNPNGVHRADAVTEEGERVEGSAVHLARHFFDVYKIEYGILNPENILGIGLSPEPDYAAAQASAINDVFLEEWLPADPRFRYSIAAAPNDPELAAREIRRVGGRPGVVQVLMPSGARIPYGQRAFHPIYAAAVEHGLPVAIHPGTEGVGISGAPTAAGYPSSYLEWHTGLVGSFMAHLISLVTEGVFVKFPELKFVLIEGGVCWLPPLLWRLDKNWRALRQTAPWLDRLPSEIVFEHVYLTTQPIEEPDRPEHFKRMLEMFPADRMLMFSSDFPHWDGDTPDFTARNFPVGLRDFVMHETARALYRLPEMMRG
;
A
#
# COMPACT_ATOMS: atom_id res chain seq x y z
N MET A 1 3.08 -0.91 29.33
CA MET A 1 4.36 -1.29 28.70
C MET A 1 4.59 -0.27 27.62
N GLU A 2 5.75 0.33 27.60
CA GLU A 2 6.15 1.31 26.61
C GLU A 2 6.35 0.59 25.26
N ILE A 3 5.92 1.21 24.15
CA ILE A 3 6.16 0.67 22.79
C ILE A 3 7.68 0.65 22.59
N THR A 4 8.23 -0.49 22.20
CA THR A 4 9.69 -0.66 22.12
C THR A 4 10.28 -0.08 20.84
N ALA A 5 9.54 -0.14 19.73
CA ALA A 5 9.89 0.41 18.43
C ALA A 5 8.62 0.69 17.60
N ILE A 6 8.71 1.53 16.58
CA ILE A 6 7.63 1.83 15.66
C ILE A 6 8.15 1.72 14.23
N ILE A 7 7.54 0.86 13.45
CA ILE A 7 7.76 0.78 11.99
C ILE A 7 6.43 1.10 11.33
N ASP A 8 6.41 2.19 10.58
CA ASP A 8 5.23 2.67 9.89
C ASP A 8 5.23 2.17 8.45
N ALA A 9 4.25 1.35 8.10
CA ALA A 9 4.17 0.71 6.79
C ALA A 9 3.50 1.57 5.72
N ASP A 10 3.01 2.78 6.08
CA ASP A 10 2.30 3.63 5.15
C ASP A 10 2.44 5.11 5.46
N ILE A 11 3.27 5.78 4.64
CA ILE A 11 3.54 7.23 4.71
C ILE A 11 3.55 7.78 3.30
N HIS A 12 2.85 8.91 3.06
CA HIS A 12 2.62 9.50 1.75
C HIS A 12 3.42 10.77 1.48
N PRO A 13 4.71 10.66 1.11
CA PRO A 13 5.47 11.81 0.67
C PRO A 13 5.07 12.25 -0.74
N VAL A 14 5.13 13.56 -0.98
CA VAL A 14 4.84 14.18 -2.27
C VAL A 14 6.13 14.76 -2.83
N PRO A 15 6.71 14.18 -3.89
CA PRO A 15 7.94 14.70 -4.48
C PRO A 15 7.67 16.01 -5.21
N ASP A 16 8.67 16.91 -5.21
CA ASP A 16 8.62 18.15 -5.98
C ASP A 16 8.40 17.85 -7.48
N PRO A 17 7.34 18.38 -8.10
CA PRO A 17 7.05 18.16 -9.50
C PRO A 17 8.16 18.57 -10.46
N ASP A 18 8.94 19.59 -10.13
CA ASP A 18 10.05 20.04 -10.96
C ASP A 18 11.19 19.01 -10.95
N ARG A 19 11.44 18.38 -9.79
CA ARG A 19 12.42 17.29 -9.67
C ARG A 19 12.01 16.06 -10.47
N VAL A 20 10.72 15.74 -10.51
CA VAL A 20 10.18 14.68 -11.37
C VAL A 20 10.32 15.04 -12.85
N ALA A 21 9.99 16.29 -13.22
CA ALA A 21 10.10 16.76 -14.59
C ALA A 21 11.53 16.70 -15.13
N GLU A 22 12.54 16.99 -14.30
CA GLU A 22 13.96 16.93 -14.69
C GLU A 22 14.40 15.52 -15.13
N ARG A 23 13.77 14.47 -14.60
CA ARG A 23 14.08 13.07 -14.91
C ARG A 23 13.26 12.47 -16.05
N LEU A 24 12.24 13.19 -16.51
CA LEU A 24 11.43 12.74 -17.63
C LEU A 24 12.12 13.00 -18.98
N PRO A 25 12.20 11.99 -19.88
CA PRO A 25 12.65 12.21 -21.24
C PRO A 25 11.61 12.96 -22.08
N GLU A 26 12.04 13.64 -23.16
CA GLU A 26 11.10 14.14 -24.16
C GLU A 26 10.44 12.98 -24.94
N PRO A 27 9.17 13.07 -25.31
CA PRO A 27 8.29 14.26 -25.20
C PRO A 27 7.55 14.34 -23.85
N TRP A 28 7.74 13.40 -22.92
CA TRP A 28 6.99 13.28 -21.68
C TRP A 28 7.22 14.42 -20.72
N ARG A 29 8.45 14.96 -20.68
CA ARG A 29 8.79 16.15 -19.88
C ARG A 29 7.92 17.35 -20.22
N ARG A 30 7.80 17.67 -21.51
CA ARG A 30 6.97 18.80 -21.98
C ARG A 30 5.50 18.60 -21.60
N ARG A 31 5.00 17.37 -21.75
CA ARG A 31 3.63 17.01 -21.37
C ARG A 31 3.39 17.19 -19.87
N TYR A 32 4.28 16.70 -19.04
CA TYR A 32 4.21 16.81 -17.58
C TYR A 32 4.21 18.29 -17.13
N LEU A 33 5.10 19.11 -17.67
CA LEU A 33 5.19 20.53 -17.39
C LEU A 33 3.97 21.33 -17.87
N SER A 34 3.22 20.82 -18.86
CA SER A 34 1.95 21.44 -19.29
C SER A 34 0.77 21.14 -18.32
N GLY A 35 1.02 20.45 -17.21
CA GLY A 35 0.01 20.10 -16.22
C GLY A 35 -0.69 18.74 -16.45
N ASN A 36 -0.36 18.03 -17.53
CA ASN A 36 -0.91 16.70 -17.78
C ASN A 36 -0.11 15.63 -17.03
N ARG A 37 -0.38 15.47 -15.73
CA ARG A 37 0.35 14.60 -14.79
C ARG A 37 -0.32 13.24 -14.55
N GLY A 38 -1.38 12.91 -15.26
CA GLY A 38 -2.13 11.67 -15.14
C GLY A 38 -3.63 11.89 -14.95
N PRO A 39 -4.41 10.84 -14.77
CA PRO A 39 -5.84 10.96 -14.48
C PRO A 39 -6.05 11.63 -13.13
N GLY A 40 -6.99 12.59 -13.08
CA GLY A 40 -7.42 13.22 -11.83
C GLY A 40 -8.29 12.28 -10.99
N TYR A 41 -8.51 12.64 -9.75
CA TYR A 41 -9.42 11.95 -8.83
C TYR A 41 -10.90 12.19 -9.19
N LEU A 42 -11.81 11.41 -8.59
CA LEU A 42 -13.27 11.52 -8.81
C LEU A 42 -13.88 12.82 -8.30
N ASN A 43 -13.13 13.65 -7.58
CA ASN A 43 -13.54 14.96 -7.05
C ASN A 43 -14.77 14.93 -6.14
N TYR A 44 -15.00 13.86 -5.38
CA TYR A 44 -15.98 13.88 -4.31
C TYR A 44 -15.59 14.93 -3.27
N TRP A 45 -16.58 15.67 -2.80
CA TRP A 45 -16.33 16.65 -1.75
C TRP A 45 -16.05 15.95 -0.41
N ASN A 46 -14.83 16.13 0.11
CA ASN A 46 -14.42 15.77 1.44
C ASN A 46 -14.35 17.04 2.31
N PRO A 47 -15.18 17.17 3.36
CA PRO A 47 -15.19 18.37 4.21
C PRO A 47 -13.88 18.57 4.99
N ASN A 48 -13.12 17.52 5.23
CA ASN A 48 -11.83 17.57 5.93
C ASN A 48 -10.64 17.87 4.99
N GLY A 49 -10.87 17.81 3.66
CA GLY A 49 -9.78 17.76 2.70
C GLY A 49 -9.09 16.38 2.67
N VAL A 50 -8.09 16.20 1.82
CA VAL A 50 -7.33 14.95 1.72
C VAL A 50 -6.29 14.89 2.83
N HIS A 51 -5.54 15.97 3.04
CA HIS A 51 -4.46 16.04 4.01
C HIS A 51 -4.89 16.74 5.30
N ARG A 52 -4.31 16.33 6.40
CA ARG A 52 -4.48 16.94 7.72
C ARG A 52 -4.06 18.41 7.69
N ALA A 53 -4.87 19.26 8.30
CA ALA A 53 -4.57 20.70 8.40
C ALA A 53 -3.33 21.00 9.26
N ASP A 54 -2.97 20.10 10.18
CA ASP A 54 -1.82 20.21 11.08
C ASP A 54 -0.53 19.58 10.52
N ALA A 55 -0.57 18.98 9.32
CA ALA A 55 0.62 18.47 8.63
C ALA A 55 1.38 19.58 7.91
N VAL A 56 1.67 20.67 8.64
CA VAL A 56 2.38 21.85 8.15
C VAL A 56 3.45 22.29 9.16
N THR A 57 4.55 22.88 8.66
CA THR A 57 5.56 23.49 9.52
C THR A 57 5.05 24.82 10.10
N GLU A 58 5.82 25.43 11.00
CA GLU A 58 5.50 26.76 11.55
C GLU A 58 5.47 27.84 10.46
N GLU A 59 6.22 27.67 9.37
CA GLU A 59 6.24 28.55 8.20
C GLU A 59 5.10 28.27 7.21
N GLY A 60 4.28 27.25 7.46
CA GLY A 60 3.15 26.87 6.63
C GLY A 60 3.50 25.97 5.45
N GLU A 61 4.68 25.37 5.40
CA GLU A 61 5.09 24.41 4.38
C GLU A 61 4.56 23.01 4.69
N ARG A 62 4.24 22.24 3.66
CA ARG A 62 3.76 20.87 3.80
C ARG A 62 4.89 19.94 4.28
N VAL A 63 4.63 19.18 5.34
CA VAL A 63 5.60 18.24 5.93
C VAL A 63 5.94 17.12 4.95
N GLU A 64 4.95 16.58 4.26
CA GLU A 64 5.08 15.50 3.28
C GLU A 64 5.80 15.94 1.98
N GLY A 65 5.96 17.23 1.76
CA GLY A 65 6.62 17.80 0.56
C GLY A 65 8.16 17.83 0.65
N SER A 66 8.74 17.52 1.81
CA SER A 66 10.18 17.59 2.04
C SER A 66 10.67 16.45 2.93
N ALA A 67 11.72 15.75 2.49
CA ALA A 67 12.37 14.69 3.25
C ALA A 67 12.84 15.18 4.64
N VAL A 68 13.38 16.42 4.71
CA VAL A 68 13.85 17.02 5.97
C VAL A 68 12.67 17.34 6.90
N HIS A 69 11.59 17.89 6.38
CA HIS A 69 10.40 18.20 7.18
C HIS A 69 9.74 16.91 7.67
N LEU A 70 9.60 15.91 6.81
CA LEU A 70 9.06 14.61 7.18
C LEU A 70 9.87 13.96 8.33
N ALA A 71 11.19 13.97 8.23
CA ALA A 71 12.06 13.44 9.28
C ALA A 71 11.85 14.16 10.62
N ARG A 72 11.83 15.50 10.62
CA ARG A 72 11.75 16.31 11.84
C ARG A 72 10.35 16.36 12.44
N HIS A 73 9.32 16.57 11.61
CA HIS A 73 7.97 16.87 12.10
C HIS A 73 7.09 15.63 12.24
N PHE A 74 7.52 14.49 11.69
CA PHE A 74 6.80 13.24 11.83
C PHE A 74 7.66 12.15 12.49
N PHE A 75 8.79 11.76 11.89
CA PHE A 75 9.61 10.67 12.43
C PHE A 75 10.19 10.96 13.83
N ASP A 76 10.71 12.16 14.05
CA ASP A 76 11.26 12.54 15.37
C ASP A 76 10.15 12.68 16.41
N VAL A 77 9.00 13.24 16.04
CA VAL A 77 7.86 13.46 16.95
C VAL A 77 7.30 12.13 17.44
N TYR A 78 7.06 11.18 16.53
CA TYR A 78 6.50 9.87 16.87
C TYR A 78 7.55 8.79 17.14
N LYS A 79 8.84 9.13 17.07
CA LYS A 79 9.96 8.20 17.27
C LYS A 79 9.89 7.00 16.33
N ILE A 80 9.57 7.25 15.06
CA ILE A 80 9.51 6.22 14.04
C ILE A 80 10.91 5.67 13.78
N GLU A 81 11.09 4.37 13.93
CA GLU A 81 12.36 3.70 13.66
C GLU A 81 12.59 3.50 12.16
N TYR A 82 11.56 3.06 11.45
CA TYR A 82 11.53 2.99 9.99
C TYR A 82 10.16 3.38 9.47
N GLY A 83 10.12 4.06 8.34
CA GLY A 83 8.88 4.37 7.63
C GLY A 83 8.97 3.99 6.16
N ILE A 84 7.94 3.31 5.68
CA ILE A 84 7.82 2.91 4.28
C ILE A 84 7.14 4.04 3.52
N LEU A 85 7.90 4.68 2.65
CA LEU A 85 7.44 5.79 1.82
C LEU A 85 6.66 5.24 0.62
N ASN A 86 5.37 5.50 0.61
CA ASN A 86 4.41 5.17 -0.44
C ASN A 86 3.95 6.46 -1.13
N PRO A 87 4.64 6.94 -2.18
CA PRO A 87 4.33 8.24 -2.76
C PRO A 87 2.88 8.32 -3.28
N GLU A 88 2.12 9.31 -2.83
CA GLU A 88 0.72 9.50 -3.20
C GLU A 88 0.51 9.58 -4.71
N ASN A 89 1.40 10.28 -5.42
CA ASN A 89 1.27 10.54 -6.84
C ASN A 89 1.30 9.29 -7.73
N ILE A 90 1.79 8.15 -7.23
CA ILE A 90 1.90 6.93 -8.04
C ILE A 90 0.60 6.17 -8.17
N LEU A 91 -0.33 6.37 -7.25
CA LEU A 91 -1.59 5.63 -7.26
C LEU A 91 -2.42 5.91 -8.52
N GLY A 92 -2.43 7.16 -9.00
CA GLY A 92 -3.11 7.52 -10.25
C GLY A 92 -2.35 7.13 -11.53
N ILE A 93 -1.03 7.06 -11.49
CA ILE A 93 -0.18 6.78 -12.67
C ILE A 93 -0.52 5.43 -13.29
N GLY A 94 -0.68 4.40 -12.48
CA GLY A 94 -1.02 3.04 -12.93
C GLY A 94 -2.36 2.93 -13.64
N LEU A 95 -3.19 3.96 -13.59
CA LEU A 95 -4.51 4.03 -14.22
C LEU A 95 -4.57 4.98 -15.43
N SER A 96 -3.43 5.54 -15.83
CA SER A 96 -3.32 6.28 -17.08
C SER A 96 -3.64 5.38 -18.28
N PRO A 97 -4.42 5.84 -19.26
CA PRO A 97 -4.66 5.06 -20.48
C PRO A 97 -3.42 4.89 -21.36
N GLU A 98 -2.36 5.64 -21.12
CA GLU A 98 -1.13 5.65 -21.92
C GLU A 98 0.02 4.98 -21.13
N PRO A 99 0.30 3.70 -21.38
CA PRO A 99 1.23 2.92 -20.56
C PRO A 99 2.67 3.42 -20.63
N ASP A 100 3.15 3.87 -21.79
CA ASP A 100 4.52 4.38 -21.93
C ASP A 100 4.74 5.67 -21.11
N TYR A 101 3.74 6.55 -21.08
CA TYR A 101 3.81 7.76 -20.26
C TYR A 101 3.72 7.43 -18.77
N ALA A 102 2.84 6.52 -18.38
CA ALA A 102 2.74 6.03 -17.00
C ALA A 102 4.07 5.43 -16.52
N ALA A 103 4.68 4.57 -17.33
CA ALA A 103 5.97 3.95 -17.01
C ALA A 103 7.10 5.00 -16.90
N ALA A 104 7.12 6.00 -17.78
CA ALA A 104 8.11 7.09 -17.70
C ALA A 104 7.95 7.93 -16.42
N GLN A 105 6.70 8.24 -16.02
CA GLN A 105 6.43 8.95 -14.76
C GLN A 105 6.85 8.11 -13.55
N ALA A 106 6.48 6.82 -13.51
CA ALA A 106 6.87 5.91 -12.44
C ALA A 106 8.39 5.85 -12.29
N SER A 107 9.13 5.70 -13.40
CA SER A 107 10.60 5.69 -13.40
C SER A 107 11.20 7.00 -12.88
N ALA A 108 10.68 8.14 -13.31
CA ALA A 108 11.16 9.46 -12.86
C ALA A 108 10.92 9.67 -11.35
N ILE A 109 9.77 9.24 -10.83
CA ILE A 109 9.46 9.30 -9.39
C ILE A 109 10.39 8.38 -8.61
N ASN A 110 10.59 7.14 -9.07
CA ASN A 110 11.53 6.21 -8.44
C ASN A 110 12.93 6.82 -8.33
N ASP A 111 13.42 7.48 -9.38
CA ASP A 111 14.73 8.13 -9.36
C ASP A 111 14.80 9.29 -8.36
N VAL A 112 13.74 10.12 -8.22
CA VAL A 112 13.70 11.17 -7.19
C VAL A 112 13.81 10.56 -5.78
N PHE A 113 13.04 9.51 -5.48
CA PHE A 113 13.08 8.90 -4.15
C PHE A 113 14.41 8.22 -3.85
N LEU A 114 14.98 7.52 -4.83
CA LEU A 114 16.26 6.83 -4.66
C LEU A 114 17.45 7.78 -4.52
N GLU A 115 17.41 8.94 -5.19
CA GLU A 115 18.53 9.87 -5.23
C GLU A 115 18.45 10.99 -4.21
N GLU A 116 17.24 11.39 -3.78
CA GLU A 116 17.04 12.55 -2.92
C GLU A 116 16.41 12.21 -1.55
N TRP A 117 15.39 11.33 -1.53
CA TRP A 117 14.68 11.03 -0.28
C TRP A 117 15.40 9.99 0.58
N LEU A 118 15.73 8.83 0.01
CA LEU A 118 16.39 7.76 0.78
C LEU A 118 17.72 8.18 1.41
N PRO A 119 18.58 9.00 0.73
CA PRO A 119 19.82 9.46 1.35
C PRO A 119 19.62 10.53 2.44
N ALA A 120 18.45 11.19 2.51
CA ALA A 120 18.20 12.28 3.44
C ALA A 120 18.01 11.81 4.90
N ASP A 121 17.48 10.61 5.10
CA ASP A 121 17.31 10.03 6.43
C ASP A 121 17.46 8.49 6.39
N PRO A 122 18.28 7.88 7.25
CA PRO A 122 18.52 6.45 7.27
C PRO A 122 17.30 5.61 7.70
N ARG A 123 16.27 6.24 8.23
CA ARG A 123 15.00 5.59 8.63
C ARG A 123 14.05 5.38 7.45
N PHE A 124 14.26 6.05 6.33
CA PHE A 124 13.41 5.93 5.16
C PHE A 124 13.60 4.61 4.44
N ARG A 125 12.48 4.01 4.06
CA ARG A 125 12.38 2.87 3.14
C ARG A 125 11.39 3.24 2.04
N TYR A 126 11.52 2.59 0.90
CA TYR A 126 10.79 3.02 -0.28
C TYR A 126 10.05 1.88 -0.96
N SER A 127 8.83 2.17 -1.39
CA SER A 127 8.03 1.31 -2.26
C SER A 127 8.20 1.76 -3.72
N ILE A 128 8.64 0.83 -4.57
CA ILE A 128 8.78 1.10 -6.01
C ILE A 128 7.43 1.49 -6.60
N ALA A 129 7.35 2.65 -7.25
CA ALA A 129 6.24 3.01 -8.10
C ALA A 129 6.13 2.04 -9.27
N ALA A 130 5.05 1.28 -9.37
CA ALA A 130 4.79 0.40 -10.50
C ALA A 130 3.50 0.81 -11.22
N ALA A 131 3.55 0.90 -12.55
CA ALA A 131 2.41 1.22 -13.41
C ALA A 131 1.85 -0.09 -14.03
N PRO A 132 0.90 -0.77 -13.36
CA PRO A 132 0.48 -2.13 -13.73
C PRO A 132 -0.40 -2.20 -15.00
N ASN A 133 -0.75 -1.06 -15.61
CA ASN A 133 -1.47 -1.01 -16.87
C ASN A 133 -0.67 -1.59 -18.07
N ASP A 134 0.67 -1.66 -17.94
CA ASP A 134 1.54 -2.52 -18.75
C ASP A 134 2.47 -3.32 -17.83
N PRO A 135 2.14 -4.59 -17.54
CA PRO A 135 2.89 -5.41 -16.59
C PRO A 135 4.35 -5.69 -17.01
N GLU A 136 4.67 -5.67 -18.31
CA GLU A 136 6.04 -5.87 -18.79
C GLU A 136 6.89 -4.61 -18.55
N LEU A 137 6.32 -3.41 -18.75
CA LEU A 137 6.98 -2.16 -18.43
C LEU A 137 7.22 -2.05 -16.92
N ALA A 138 6.20 -2.38 -16.11
CA ALA A 138 6.31 -2.41 -14.66
C ALA A 138 7.39 -3.40 -14.19
N ALA A 139 7.43 -4.61 -14.76
CA ALA A 139 8.45 -5.61 -14.42
C ALA A 139 9.87 -5.16 -14.78
N ARG A 140 10.05 -4.46 -15.90
CA ARG A 140 11.35 -3.87 -16.26
C ARG A 140 11.80 -2.82 -15.23
N GLU A 141 10.90 -1.98 -14.78
CA GLU A 141 11.18 -0.98 -13.77
C GLU A 141 11.54 -1.60 -12.42
N ILE A 142 10.78 -2.62 -11.98
CA ILE A 142 11.09 -3.37 -10.76
C ILE A 142 12.49 -3.96 -10.83
N ARG A 143 12.89 -4.59 -11.95
CA ARG A 143 14.25 -5.12 -12.15
C ARG A 143 15.32 -4.04 -12.15
N ARG A 144 15.00 -2.85 -12.68
CA ARG A 144 15.95 -1.71 -12.72
C ARG A 144 16.31 -1.20 -11.32
N VAL A 145 15.34 -1.14 -10.42
CA VAL A 145 15.54 -0.48 -9.11
C VAL A 145 15.37 -1.41 -7.90
N GLY A 146 14.85 -2.63 -8.07
CA GLY A 146 14.51 -3.54 -6.96
C GLY A 146 15.68 -3.95 -6.07
N GLY A 147 16.91 -3.93 -6.59
CA GLY A 147 18.13 -4.21 -5.81
C GLY A 147 18.76 -2.98 -5.15
N ARG A 148 18.16 -1.78 -5.25
CA ARG A 148 18.73 -0.56 -4.67
C ARG A 148 18.56 -0.55 -3.14
N PRO A 149 19.58 -0.09 -2.38
CA PRO A 149 19.47 0.04 -0.93
C PRO A 149 18.27 0.89 -0.51
N GLY A 150 17.53 0.44 0.50
CA GLY A 150 16.36 1.15 1.01
C GLY A 150 15.05 0.81 0.28
N VAL A 151 15.09 0.14 -0.86
CA VAL A 151 13.88 -0.40 -1.52
C VAL A 151 13.41 -1.66 -0.81
N VAL A 152 12.13 -1.71 -0.45
CA VAL A 152 11.58 -2.82 0.36
C VAL A 152 10.28 -3.41 -0.17
N GLN A 153 9.63 -2.76 -1.15
CA GLN A 153 8.30 -3.15 -1.62
C GLN A 153 8.05 -2.65 -3.04
N VAL A 154 7.10 -3.26 -3.74
CA VAL A 154 6.50 -2.77 -4.98
C VAL A 154 5.10 -2.28 -4.66
N LEU A 155 4.73 -1.07 -5.06
CA LEU A 155 3.42 -0.46 -4.82
C LEU A 155 2.64 -0.29 -6.13
N MET A 156 1.37 -0.73 -6.11
CA MET A 156 0.41 -0.57 -7.20
C MET A 156 -0.90 0.04 -6.68
N PRO A 157 -1.69 0.73 -7.50
CA PRO A 157 -3.05 1.14 -7.12
C PRO A 157 -3.96 -0.08 -6.96
N SER A 158 -4.96 -0.03 -6.07
CA SER A 158 -6.00 -1.06 -6.02
C SER A 158 -7.09 -0.86 -7.07
N GLY A 159 -7.29 0.36 -7.57
CA GLY A 159 -8.08 0.57 -8.78
C GLY A 159 -7.44 -0.14 -9.97
N ALA A 160 -8.17 -0.99 -10.69
CA ALA A 160 -7.64 -1.78 -11.79
C ALA A 160 -8.71 -2.08 -12.85
N ARG A 161 -8.28 -2.43 -14.05
CA ARG A 161 -9.20 -2.90 -15.14
C ARG A 161 -9.69 -4.32 -14.92
N ILE A 162 -8.82 -5.14 -14.31
CA ILE A 162 -9.05 -6.58 -14.07
C ILE A 162 -8.40 -6.94 -12.72
N PRO A 163 -8.90 -7.95 -12.01
CA PRO A 163 -8.31 -8.38 -10.75
C PRO A 163 -6.86 -8.84 -10.88
N TYR A 164 -6.05 -8.52 -9.89
CA TYR A 164 -4.61 -8.77 -9.90
C TYR A 164 -4.18 -10.25 -9.84
N GLY A 165 -5.09 -11.18 -9.54
CA GLY A 165 -4.80 -12.62 -9.70
C GLY A 165 -4.60 -13.07 -11.14
N GLN A 166 -5.09 -12.32 -12.11
CA GLN A 166 -5.03 -12.72 -13.51
C GLN A 166 -3.59 -12.78 -14.06
N ARG A 167 -3.36 -13.72 -14.98
CA ARG A 167 -2.01 -14.05 -15.51
C ARG A 167 -1.28 -12.88 -16.17
N ALA A 168 -2.01 -11.86 -16.62
CA ALA A 168 -1.42 -10.64 -17.17
C ALA A 168 -0.40 -9.98 -16.20
N PHE A 169 -0.58 -10.13 -14.89
CA PHE A 169 0.29 -9.52 -13.88
C PHE A 169 1.47 -10.40 -13.44
N HIS A 170 1.59 -11.64 -13.94
CA HIS A 170 2.69 -12.53 -13.61
C HIS A 170 4.09 -11.93 -13.84
N PRO A 171 4.35 -11.10 -14.88
CA PRO A 171 5.65 -10.44 -15.04
C PRO A 171 6.05 -9.59 -13.83
N ILE A 172 5.10 -8.88 -13.21
CA ILE A 172 5.31 -8.07 -12.00
C ILE A 172 5.72 -8.98 -10.83
N TYR A 173 5.00 -10.08 -10.61
CA TYR A 173 5.27 -11.02 -9.52
C TYR A 173 6.61 -11.71 -9.69
N ALA A 174 6.96 -12.11 -10.92
CA ALA A 174 8.27 -12.68 -11.21
C ALA A 174 9.40 -11.70 -10.87
N ALA A 175 9.29 -10.44 -11.32
CA ALA A 175 10.28 -9.41 -11.04
C ALA A 175 10.39 -9.07 -9.54
N ALA A 176 9.26 -9.03 -8.81
CA ALA A 176 9.28 -8.81 -7.37
C ALA A 176 9.98 -9.96 -6.62
N VAL A 177 9.67 -11.22 -6.97
CA VAL A 177 10.30 -12.41 -6.37
C VAL A 177 11.80 -12.46 -6.67
N GLU A 178 12.25 -12.10 -7.87
CA GLU A 178 13.68 -12.02 -8.24
C GLU A 178 14.49 -11.14 -7.26
N HIS A 179 13.84 -10.11 -6.67
CA HIS A 179 14.45 -9.20 -5.69
C HIS A 179 14.03 -9.47 -4.24
N GLY A 180 13.18 -10.48 -4.01
CA GLY A 180 12.64 -10.79 -2.68
C GLY A 180 11.76 -9.69 -2.10
N LEU A 181 11.06 -8.94 -2.96
CA LEU A 181 10.17 -7.83 -2.60
C LEU A 181 8.72 -8.30 -2.49
N PRO A 182 7.97 -7.93 -1.44
CA PRO A 182 6.52 -8.03 -1.44
C PRO A 182 5.92 -7.07 -2.46
N VAL A 183 4.72 -7.42 -2.95
CA VAL A 183 3.88 -6.54 -3.77
C VAL A 183 2.75 -6.00 -2.91
N ALA A 184 2.52 -4.71 -2.96
CA ALA A 184 1.47 -4.03 -2.23
C ALA A 184 0.46 -3.38 -3.15
N ILE A 185 -0.78 -3.27 -2.69
CA ILE A 185 -1.82 -2.43 -3.29
C ILE A 185 -2.37 -1.44 -2.28
N HIS A 186 -2.73 -0.26 -2.78
CA HIS A 186 -3.24 0.86 -1.99
C HIS A 186 -4.50 1.44 -2.64
N PRO A 187 -5.56 1.78 -1.86
CA PRO A 187 -6.82 2.31 -2.38
C PRO A 187 -6.71 3.78 -2.82
N GLY A 188 -7.83 4.41 -3.12
CA GLY A 188 -7.92 5.83 -3.45
C GLY A 188 -8.06 6.11 -4.95
N THR A 189 -8.00 5.09 -5.80
CA THR A 189 -8.05 5.26 -7.26
C THR A 189 -9.18 4.48 -7.94
N GLU A 190 -10.07 3.93 -7.17
CA GLU A 190 -11.24 3.21 -7.66
C GLU A 190 -12.18 4.17 -8.40
N GLY A 191 -12.49 3.84 -9.65
CA GLY A 191 -13.27 4.67 -10.56
C GLY A 191 -12.46 5.71 -11.34
N VAL A 192 -11.14 5.76 -11.17
CA VAL A 192 -10.23 6.72 -11.82
C VAL A 192 -9.60 6.11 -13.08
N GLY A 193 -9.36 6.93 -14.10
CA GLY A 193 -8.64 6.54 -15.31
C GLY A 193 -9.26 5.32 -16.00
N ILE A 194 -8.45 4.28 -16.20
CA ILE A 194 -8.89 3.02 -16.84
C ILE A 194 -9.45 2.00 -15.85
N SER A 195 -9.57 2.31 -14.57
CA SER A 195 -10.22 1.42 -13.62
C SER A 195 -11.71 1.26 -13.94
N GLY A 196 -12.31 0.18 -13.42
CA GLY A 196 -13.77 0.01 -13.46
C GLY A 196 -14.49 0.97 -12.51
N ALA A 197 -15.82 0.81 -12.40
CA ALA A 197 -16.59 1.50 -11.38
C ALA A 197 -16.06 1.16 -9.97
N PRO A 198 -16.09 2.13 -9.02
CA PRO A 198 -15.48 1.94 -7.69
C PRO A 198 -16.16 0.86 -6.86
N THR A 199 -17.41 0.52 -7.15
CA THR A 199 -18.12 -0.55 -6.46
C THR A 199 -18.74 -1.54 -7.45
N ALA A 200 -19.06 -2.74 -6.98
CA ALA A 200 -19.78 -3.72 -7.78
C ALA A 200 -21.19 -3.24 -8.22
N ALA A 201 -21.74 -2.24 -7.55
CA ALA A 201 -23.02 -1.63 -7.86
C ALA A 201 -22.93 -0.38 -8.76
N GLY A 202 -21.71 0.10 -9.05
CA GLY A 202 -21.49 1.29 -9.87
C GLY A 202 -20.82 2.43 -9.11
N TYR A 203 -21.14 3.66 -9.49
CA TYR A 203 -20.54 4.87 -8.93
C TYR A 203 -21.30 5.37 -7.72
N PRO A 204 -20.63 5.52 -6.55
CA PRO A 204 -21.19 6.22 -5.38
C PRO A 204 -21.50 7.69 -5.68
N SER A 205 -22.35 8.30 -4.86
CA SER A 205 -22.72 9.70 -5.00
C SER A 205 -22.02 10.65 -4.03
N SER A 206 -21.29 10.12 -3.05
CA SER A 206 -20.61 10.92 -2.03
C SER A 206 -19.25 10.34 -1.66
N TYR A 207 -18.38 11.19 -1.08
CA TYR A 207 -17.09 10.77 -0.54
C TYR A 207 -17.24 9.68 0.54
N LEU A 208 -18.19 9.88 1.49
CA LEU A 208 -18.45 8.92 2.56
C LEU A 208 -18.79 7.52 2.01
N GLU A 209 -19.65 7.45 1.00
CA GLU A 209 -20.04 6.18 0.38
C GLU A 209 -18.87 5.53 -0.35
N TRP A 210 -18.13 6.33 -1.11
CA TRP A 210 -16.96 5.88 -1.87
C TRP A 210 -15.85 5.37 -0.94
N HIS A 211 -15.45 6.18 0.04
CA HIS A 211 -14.36 5.86 0.96
C HIS A 211 -14.68 4.62 1.82
N THR A 212 -15.91 4.54 2.36
CA THR A 212 -16.35 3.34 3.11
C THR A 212 -16.32 2.07 2.26
N GLY A 213 -16.55 2.19 0.96
CA GLY A 213 -16.62 1.07 0.02
C GLY A 213 -15.28 0.59 -0.55
N LEU A 214 -14.18 1.29 -0.33
CA LEU A 214 -12.87 1.02 -0.95
C LEU A 214 -12.36 -0.40 -0.69
N VAL A 215 -12.61 -0.95 0.49
CA VAL A 215 -12.24 -2.33 0.85
C VAL A 215 -12.80 -3.39 -0.10
N GLY A 216 -13.85 -3.08 -0.86
CA GLY A 216 -14.44 -3.99 -1.86
C GLY A 216 -13.47 -4.38 -2.97
N SER A 217 -12.56 -3.48 -3.37
CA SER A 217 -11.51 -3.78 -4.35
C SER A 217 -10.49 -4.78 -3.79
N PHE A 218 -10.09 -4.65 -2.53
CA PHE A 218 -9.19 -5.59 -1.85
C PHE A 218 -9.77 -7.00 -1.76
N MET A 219 -11.07 -7.10 -1.41
CA MET A 219 -11.77 -8.39 -1.39
C MET A 219 -11.73 -9.07 -2.76
N ALA A 220 -11.98 -8.31 -3.83
CA ALA A 220 -11.95 -8.81 -5.20
C ALA A 220 -10.53 -9.26 -5.63
N HIS A 221 -9.51 -8.45 -5.33
CA HIS A 221 -8.13 -8.80 -5.63
C HIS A 221 -7.66 -10.03 -4.86
N LEU A 222 -7.95 -10.10 -3.56
CA LEU A 222 -7.55 -11.22 -2.71
C LEU A 222 -8.18 -12.54 -3.17
N ILE A 223 -9.48 -12.54 -3.48
CA ILE A 223 -10.15 -13.72 -4.05
C ILE A 223 -9.44 -14.15 -5.34
N SER A 224 -9.16 -13.21 -6.23
CA SER A 224 -8.52 -13.48 -7.51
C SER A 224 -7.09 -14.02 -7.34
N LEU A 225 -6.25 -13.41 -6.50
CA LEU A 225 -4.88 -13.86 -6.21
C LEU A 225 -4.84 -15.32 -5.76
N VAL A 226 -5.76 -15.70 -4.88
CA VAL A 226 -5.84 -17.07 -4.37
C VAL A 226 -6.41 -18.01 -5.44
N THR A 227 -7.56 -17.69 -6.02
CA THR A 227 -8.27 -18.62 -6.93
C THR A 227 -7.57 -18.81 -8.27
N GLU A 228 -6.84 -17.81 -8.77
CA GLU A 228 -5.99 -17.92 -9.97
C GLU A 228 -4.65 -18.62 -9.69
N GLY A 229 -4.37 -18.95 -8.42
CA GLY A 229 -3.18 -19.71 -8.02
C GLY A 229 -1.88 -18.92 -8.07
N VAL A 230 -1.92 -17.59 -7.85
CA VAL A 230 -0.71 -16.75 -7.86
C VAL A 230 0.31 -17.25 -6.84
N PHE A 231 -0.11 -17.54 -5.62
CA PHE A 231 0.77 -18.01 -4.55
C PHE A 231 1.26 -19.46 -4.75
N VAL A 232 0.54 -20.26 -5.53
CA VAL A 232 1.01 -21.60 -5.95
C VAL A 232 2.12 -21.47 -6.98
N LYS A 233 1.98 -20.52 -7.92
CA LYS A 233 2.98 -20.25 -8.96
C LYS A 233 4.20 -19.50 -8.44
N PHE A 234 4.00 -18.59 -7.49
CA PHE A 234 5.02 -17.76 -6.87
C PHE A 234 5.02 -17.98 -5.35
N PRO A 235 5.53 -19.12 -4.85
CA PRO A 235 5.43 -19.48 -3.43
C PRO A 235 6.24 -18.57 -2.49
N GLU A 236 7.17 -17.81 -3.02
CA GLU A 236 7.97 -16.84 -2.25
C GLU A 236 7.32 -15.46 -2.18
N LEU A 237 6.31 -15.20 -3.03
CA LEU A 237 5.65 -13.90 -3.09
C LEU A 237 4.90 -13.62 -1.79
N LYS A 238 5.09 -12.41 -1.25
CA LYS A 238 4.26 -11.82 -0.20
C LYS A 238 3.44 -10.68 -0.79
N PHE A 239 2.23 -10.49 -0.26
CA PHE A 239 1.30 -9.49 -0.76
C PHE A 239 0.78 -8.63 0.39
N VAL A 240 0.80 -7.32 0.24
CA VAL A 240 0.39 -6.37 1.28
C VAL A 240 -0.85 -5.61 0.83
N LEU A 241 -1.85 -5.56 1.69
CA LEU A 241 -3.07 -4.77 1.51
C LEU A 241 -2.96 -3.55 2.43
N ILE A 242 -2.68 -2.39 1.84
CA ILE A 242 -2.45 -1.14 2.57
C ILE A 242 -3.74 -0.33 2.62
N GLU A 243 -4.09 0.21 3.79
CA GLU A 243 -5.25 1.09 3.99
C GLU A 243 -6.61 0.42 3.69
N GLY A 244 -6.78 -0.80 4.14
CA GLY A 244 -8.04 -1.55 3.90
C GLY A 244 -8.79 -1.95 5.17
N GLY A 245 -8.29 -1.58 6.34
CA GLY A 245 -8.78 -2.14 7.60
C GLY A 245 -8.56 -3.65 7.68
N VAL A 246 -9.09 -4.30 8.71
CA VAL A 246 -8.76 -5.71 9.01
C VAL A 246 -9.97 -6.60 9.26
N CYS A 247 -11.10 -6.04 9.71
CA CYS A 247 -12.24 -6.84 10.20
C CYS A 247 -13.02 -7.58 9.10
N TRP A 248 -12.85 -7.21 7.84
CA TRP A 248 -13.49 -7.85 6.69
C TRP A 248 -12.88 -9.21 6.33
N LEU A 249 -11.63 -9.47 6.74
CA LEU A 249 -10.86 -10.65 6.29
C LEU A 249 -11.47 -11.98 6.75
N PRO A 250 -11.76 -12.22 8.05
CA PRO A 250 -12.25 -13.54 8.48
C PRO A 250 -13.56 -13.97 7.81
N PRO A 251 -14.62 -13.15 7.72
CA PRO A 251 -15.86 -13.51 7.04
C PRO A 251 -15.67 -13.82 5.55
N LEU A 252 -14.77 -13.09 4.87
CA LEU A 252 -14.43 -13.37 3.48
C LEU A 252 -13.80 -14.76 3.33
N LEU A 253 -12.82 -15.09 4.19
CA LEU A 253 -12.12 -16.36 4.15
C LEU A 253 -13.04 -17.54 4.46
N TRP A 254 -13.95 -17.41 5.42
CA TRP A 254 -14.93 -18.46 5.71
C TRP A 254 -15.81 -18.77 4.50
N ARG A 255 -16.24 -17.73 3.78
CA ARG A 255 -17.01 -17.89 2.54
C ARG A 255 -16.17 -18.52 1.45
N LEU A 256 -14.94 -18.07 1.26
CA LEU A 256 -14.04 -18.57 0.24
C LEU A 256 -13.69 -20.04 0.45
N ASP A 257 -13.38 -20.45 1.67
CA ASP A 257 -13.12 -21.84 2.05
C ASP A 257 -14.34 -22.73 1.81
N LYS A 258 -15.53 -22.27 2.22
CA LYS A 258 -16.79 -22.99 1.98
C LYS A 258 -17.02 -23.22 0.49
N ASN A 259 -16.86 -22.16 -0.32
CA ASN A 259 -17.07 -22.24 -1.76
C ASN A 259 -16.02 -23.15 -2.41
N TRP A 260 -14.76 -23.02 -2.04
CA TRP A 260 -13.70 -23.86 -2.60
C TRP A 260 -13.92 -25.35 -2.34
N ARG A 261 -14.38 -25.76 -1.13
CA ARG A 261 -14.71 -27.16 -0.86
C ARG A 261 -15.71 -27.74 -1.85
N ALA A 262 -16.69 -26.94 -2.28
CA ALA A 262 -17.72 -27.35 -3.22
C ALA A 262 -17.29 -27.22 -4.70
N LEU A 263 -16.45 -26.23 -5.01
CA LEU A 263 -16.11 -25.80 -6.37
C LEU A 263 -14.63 -26.04 -6.72
N ARG A 264 -13.90 -26.86 -5.95
CA ARG A 264 -12.45 -27.04 -6.11
C ARG A 264 -12.00 -27.45 -7.50
N GLN A 265 -12.89 -28.07 -8.29
CA GLN A 265 -12.59 -28.41 -9.69
C GLN A 265 -12.37 -27.19 -10.59
N THR A 266 -12.84 -26.00 -10.19
CA THR A 266 -12.61 -24.75 -10.92
C THR A 266 -11.26 -24.10 -10.61
N ALA A 267 -10.60 -24.53 -9.52
CA ALA A 267 -9.26 -24.11 -9.13
C ALA A 267 -8.44 -25.34 -8.71
N PRO A 268 -8.16 -26.28 -9.64
CA PRO A 268 -7.58 -27.59 -9.34
C PRO A 268 -6.11 -27.52 -8.87
N TRP A 269 -5.45 -26.39 -9.03
CA TRP A 269 -4.09 -26.12 -8.54
C TRP A 269 -4.01 -25.83 -7.05
N LEU A 270 -5.14 -25.53 -6.36
CA LEU A 270 -5.15 -25.33 -4.93
C LEU A 270 -5.25 -26.69 -4.20
N ASP A 271 -4.25 -27.00 -3.39
CA ASP A 271 -4.12 -28.26 -2.65
C ASP A 271 -4.57 -28.16 -1.18
N ARG A 272 -4.79 -26.96 -0.67
CA ARG A 272 -5.18 -26.64 0.72
C ARG A 272 -6.21 -25.52 0.77
N LEU A 273 -6.71 -25.20 1.97
CA LEU A 273 -7.73 -24.17 2.14
C LEU A 273 -7.22 -22.80 1.67
N PRO A 274 -8.03 -22.02 0.97
CA PRO A 274 -7.74 -20.62 0.65
C PRO A 274 -7.25 -19.78 1.83
N SER A 275 -7.87 -19.95 3.01
CA SER A 275 -7.47 -19.25 4.23
C SER A 275 -6.03 -19.58 4.65
N GLU A 276 -5.60 -20.83 4.54
CA GLU A 276 -4.22 -21.24 4.87
C GLU A 276 -3.21 -20.55 3.94
N ILE A 277 -3.54 -20.44 2.65
CA ILE A 277 -2.71 -19.73 1.67
C ILE A 277 -2.62 -18.24 2.03
N VAL A 278 -3.76 -17.62 2.36
CA VAL A 278 -3.80 -16.20 2.76
C VAL A 278 -2.96 -15.95 3.99
N PHE A 279 -3.07 -16.79 5.03
CA PHE A 279 -2.31 -16.63 6.27
C PHE A 279 -0.79 -16.79 6.10
N GLU A 280 -0.35 -17.40 5.03
CA GLU A 280 1.07 -17.55 4.72
C GLU A 280 1.62 -16.39 3.87
N HIS A 281 0.80 -15.82 3.00
CA HIS A 281 1.28 -14.92 1.95
C HIS A 281 0.84 -13.47 2.09
N VAL A 282 -0.22 -13.18 2.86
CA VAL A 282 -0.87 -11.86 2.85
C VAL A 282 -0.66 -11.12 4.16
N TYR A 283 -0.38 -9.83 4.05
CA TYR A 283 -0.22 -8.88 5.15
C TYR A 283 -1.21 -7.74 4.99
N LEU A 284 -1.63 -7.14 6.11
CA LEU A 284 -2.51 -5.99 6.13
C LEU A 284 -1.90 -4.88 6.99
N THR A 285 -2.17 -3.64 6.64
CA THR A 285 -1.88 -2.50 7.52
C THR A 285 -3.08 -2.16 8.39
N THR A 286 -2.84 -1.50 9.51
CA THR A 286 -3.89 -1.26 10.51
C THR A 286 -4.84 -0.14 10.16
N GLN A 287 -4.37 0.94 9.52
CA GLN A 287 -5.20 2.09 9.19
C GLN A 287 -6.04 1.80 7.93
N PRO A 288 -7.31 2.27 7.84
CA PRO A 288 -8.11 2.80 8.96
C PRO A 288 -8.59 1.66 9.86
N ILE A 289 -8.33 1.78 11.16
CA ILE A 289 -8.74 0.76 12.12
C ILE A 289 -10.25 0.84 12.36
N GLU A 290 -10.94 -0.30 12.31
CA GLU A 290 -12.37 -0.34 12.60
C GLU A 290 -12.62 -0.15 14.11
N GLU A 291 -13.54 0.72 14.45
CA GLU A 291 -13.90 1.11 15.81
C GLU A 291 -15.34 0.65 16.18
N PRO A 292 -15.56 -0.61 16.55
CA PRO A 292 -16.86 -1.05 16.98
C PRO A 292 -17.23 -0.44 18.36
N ASP A 293 -18.52 -0.22 18.61
CA ASP A 293 -19.04 0.32 19.89
C ASP A 293 -18.49 -0.39 21.14
N ARG A 294 -18.14 -1.65 20.99
CA ARG A 294 -17.56 -2.49 22.06
C ARG A 294 -16.18 -2.96 21.65
N PRO A 295 -15.12 -2.50 22.31
CA PRO A 295 -13.74 -2.89 22.00
C PRO A 295 -13.50 -4.41 22.01
N GLU A 296 -14.31 -5.17 22.78
CA GLU A 296 -14.22 -6.63 22.82
C GLU A 296 -14.58 -7.27 21.47
N HIS A 297 -15.37 -6.60 20.63
CA HIS A 297 -15.70 -7.11 19.30
C HIS A 297 -14.48 -7.09 18.40
N PHE A 298 -13.71 -5.99 18.41
CA PHE A 298 -12.46 -5.90 17.67
C PHE A 298 -11.44 -6.95 18.14
N LYS A 299 -11.25 -7.10 19.45
CA LYS A 299 -10.36 -8.13 20.01
C LYS A 299 -10.73 -9.53 19.56
N ARG A 300 -12.02 -9.87 19.55
CA ARG A 300 -12.49 -11.18 19.06
C ARG A 300 -12.26 -11.36 17.56
N MET A 301 -12.36 -10.31 16.79
CA MET A 301 -12.04 -10.37 15.34
C MET A 301 -10.57 -10.68 15.12
N LEU A 302 -9.67 -10.07 15.90
CA LEU A 302 -8.23 -10.36 15.85
C LEU A 302 -7.87 -11.81 16.22
N GLU A 303 -8.66 -12.49 17.03
CA GLU A 303 -8.48 -13.91 17.38
C GLU A 303 -8.86 -14.88 16.25
N MET A 304 -9.51 -14.39 15.16
CA MET A 304 -10.02 -15.21 14.06
C MET A 304 -9.02 -15.45 12.93
N PHE A 305 -7.84 -14.83 13.00
CA PHE A 305 -6.74 -14.98 12.05
C PHE A 305 -5.40 -14.72 12.76
N PRO A 306 -4.25 -15.10 12.20
CA PRO A 306 -2.95 -14.94 12.84
C PRO A 306 -2.49 -13.47 12.80
N ALA A 307 -3.17 -12.60 13.57
CA ALA A 307 -2.94 -11.16 13.61
C ALA A 307 -1.48 -10.78 13.98
N ASP A 308 -0.83 -11.60 14.81
CA ASP A 308 0.57 -11.49 15.22
C ASP A 308 1.59 -11.65 14.07
N ARG A 309 1.17 -12.17 12.93
CA ARG A 309 2.03 -12.43 11.77
C ARG A 309 1.61 -11.68 10.51
N MET A 310 0.42 -11.10 10.52
CA MET A 310 -0.18 -10.49 9.34
C MET A 310 -0.32 -8.97 9.45
N LEU A 311 -0.45 -8.42 10.67
CA LEU A 311 -0.74 -7.00 10.83
C LEU A 311 0.51 -6.18 11.03
N MET A 312 0.55 -5.03 10.36
CA MET A 312 1.58 -4.01 10.47
C MET A 312 0.95 -2.66 10.76
N PHE A 313 1.56 -1.90 11.65
CA PHE A 313 1.15 -0.53 11.91
C PHE A 313 1.32 0.33 10.64
N SER A 314 0.34 1.19 10.42
CA SER A 314 0.38 2.26 9.42
C SER A 314 -0.29 3.51 9.98
N SER A 315 0.31 4.67 9.68
CA SER A 315 -0.26 5.95 10.08
C SER A 315 -1.13 6.57 9.01
N ASP A 316 -0.87 6.27 7.74
CA ASP A 316 -1.44 6.94 6.59
C ASP A 316 -1.15 8.46 6.59
N PHE A 317 0.00 8.85 7.16
CA PHE A 317 0.37 10.27 7.21
C PHE A 317 0.65 10.80 5.79
N PRO A 318 0.09 11.95 5.38
CA PRO A 318 -0.62 12.97 6.18
C PRO A 318 -2.14 12.98 5.98
N HIS A 319 -2.77 11.89 5.60
CA HIS A 319 -4.20 11.86 5.28
C HIS A 319 -5.07 12.19 6.51
N TRP A 320 -6.28 12.70 6.25
CA TRP A 320 -7.19 13.26 7.25
C TRP A 320 -7.66 12.24 8.31
N ASP A 321 -7.75 10.98 7.93
CA ASP A 321 -8.19 9.84 8.76
C ASP A 321 -7.03 8.98 9.28
N GLY A 322 -5.80 9.51 9.20
CA GLY A 322 -4.61 8.82 9.65
C GLY A 322 -4.59 8.52 11.15
N ASP A 323 -4.06 7.35 11.49
CA ASP A 323 -3.94 6.84 12.86
C ASP A 323 -2.58 7.17 13.49
N THR A 324 -2.59 7.68 14.73
CA THR A 324 -1.32 7.87 15.45
C THR A 324 -0.83 6.56 16.10
N PRO A 325 0.49 6.40 16.30
CA PRO A 325 1.03 5.20 16.96
C PRO A 325 0.40 4.93 18.33
N ASP A 326 0.16 5.98 19.13
CA ASP A 326 -0.45 5.85 20.46
C ASP A 326 -1.91 5.42 20.39
N PHE A 327 -2.65 5.89 19.39
CA PHE A 327 -4.04 5.49 19.16
C PHE A 327 -4.10 4.02 18.80
N THR A 328 -3.34 3.59 17.80
CA THR A 328 -3.28 2.19 17.37
C THR A 328 -2.87 1.27 18.52
N ALA A 329 -1.77 1.58 19.22
CA ALA A 329 -1.28 0.74 20.29
C ALA A 329 -2.28 0.56 21.45
N ARG A 330 -3.10 1.56 21.73
CA ARG A 330 -4.16 1.46 22.78
C ARG A 330 -5.30 0.54 22.37
N ASN A 331 -5.62 0.47 21.09
CA ASN A 331 -6.71 -0.35 20.57
C ASN A 331 -6.35 -1.84 20.45
N PHE A 332 -5.05 -2.17 20.35
CA PHE A 332 -4.62 -3.57 20.26
C PHE A 332 -4.38 -4.21 21.64
N PRO A 333 -4.69 -5.52 21.79
CA PRO A 333 -4.31 -6.32 22.95
C PRO A 333 -2.81 -6.20 23.23
N VAL A 334 -2.42 -6.16 24.52
CA VAL A 334 -1.01 -5.99 24.94
C VAL A 334 -0.09 -7.04 24.28
N GLY A 335 -0.55 -8.30 24.16
CA GLY A 335 0.26 -9.38 23.56
C GLY A 335 0.43 -9.26 22.02
N LEU A 336 -0.31 -8.38 21.34
CA LEU A 336 -0.18 -8.15 19.91
C LEU A 336 0.57 -6.85 19.56
N ARG A 337 0.77 -5.96 20.53
CA ARG A 337 1.28 -4.60 20.26
C ARG A 337 2.63 -4.60 19.57
N ASP A 338 3.61 -5.32 20.11
CA ASP A 338 4.95 -5.32 19.55
C ASP A 338 4.96 -5.94 18.14
N PHE A 339 4.18 -7.00 17.92
CA PHE A 339 4.01 -7.58 16.59
C PHE A 339 3.48 -6.55 15.60
N VAL A 340 2.37 -5.90 15.94
CA VAL A 340 1.71 -4.92 15.06
C VAL A 340 2.58 -3.67 14.87
N MET A 341 3.17 -3.15 15.94
CA MET A 341 3.89 -1.88 15.88
C MET A 341 5.24 -1.99 15.18
N HIS A 342 5.89 -3.17 15.17
CA HIS A 342 7.20 -3.28 14.52
C HIS A 342 7.63 -4.69 14.08
N GLU A 343 7.33 -5.78 14.83
CA GLU A 343 7.96 -7.08 14.57
C GLU A 343 7.54 -7.66 13.21
N THR A 344 6.25 -7.61 12.88
CA THR A 344 5.72 -8.11 11.60
C THR A 344 6.34 -7.35 10.41
N ALA A 345 6.37 -6.01 10.47
CA ALA A 345 6.96 -5.20 9.41
C ALA A 345 8.48 -5.42 9.32
N ARG A 346 9.17 -5.54 10.46
CA ARG A 346 10.61 -5.83 10.50
C ARG A 346 10.93 -7.15 9.82
N ALA A 347 10.16 -8.19 10.11
CA ALA A 347 10.33 -9.52 9.53
C ALA A 347 10.04 -9.52 8.01
N LEU A 348 8.92 -8.91 7.59
CA LEU A 348 8.53 -8.85 6.18
C LEU A 348 9.56 -8.11 5.33
N TYR A 349 9.95 -6.90 5.76
CA TYR A 349 10.87 -6.03 5.02
C TYR A 349 12.35 -6.29 5.35
N ARG A 350 12.67 -7.28 6.20
CA ARG A 350 14.02 -7.66 6.61
C ARG A 350 14.82 -6.48 7.15
N LEU A 351 14.20 -5.64 7.98
CA LEU A 351 14.81 -4.44 8.52
C LEU A 351 15.71 -4.79 9.72
N PRO A 352 16.95 -4.25 9.78
CA PRO A 352 17.79 -4.43 10.96
C PRO A 352 17.22 -3.68 12.17
N GLU A 353 17.61 -4.07 13.36
CA GLU A 353 17.40 -3.23 14.55
C GLU A 353 18.29 -2.00 14.48
N MET A 354 17.71 -0.81 14.70
CA MET A 354 18.54 0.38 14.87
C MET A 354 19.18 0.35 16.26
N MET A 355 20.51 0.51 16.28
CA MET A 355 21.20 0.70 17.56
C MET A 355 20.70 1.99 18.20
N ARG A 356 20.07 1.86 19.35
CA ARG A 356 19.70 3.03 20.17
C ARG A 356 21.00 3.66 20.68
N GLY A 357 21.31 4.86 20.21
CA GLY A 357 22.44 5.64 20.66
C GLY A 357 22.21 6.21 22.08
#